data_b6843d4e680b1cd21b3849312549178b
#
_entry.id   b6843d4e680b1cd21b3849312549178b
#
_cell.length_a   1.000
_cell.length_b   1.000
_cell.length_c   1.000
_cell.angle_alpha   90.00
_cell.angle_beta   90.00
_cell.angle_gamma   90.00
#
_symmetry.space_group_name_H-M   'P 1'
#
loop_
_entity.id
_entity.type
_entity.pdbx_description
1 polymer ?
#
loop_
_entity_poly.entity_id
_entity_poly.type
_entity_poly.pdbx_seq_one_letter_code
_entity_poly.pdbx_strand_id
1 'polypeptide(L)'
;MMKKLVVLSLLAVTLSVLPAFAQGTFYPPSTPPAPQEMRPRTTKPPTTVSPPSPQTSTARPMPQQTPRTPPASPQPTVAPPAPATTKPVSPVTGTTMQTVPRASDTVPSVNATQTITVPSVGVPFVPQTLAHPLAVSKIRARQTEAERLLKSRPMLTAMPATPSLYFVTLAALDPDSSQIHLLSVSKETFLTRGAEAGLISSLGTPVRLRVLRANGVNTAVTVYDNAGRAFVPLVVQYPIERGGVFREMAYYTSAHPALLSPDLVKAGQNYVRTMLDAAARRLRDRGVIIAPNIIDVAERLCIVEHTDHDRFRTEGRSTLFDEIYSLYALNELDTYRYSVSFAGAGGMVQMIPATYQMERQRHPGVGLNPDFVAGMRNHGNALEAMLLYMQDTWNDMAFNADINDALTTKIATFPELLAAGYNSNPARLGLYIRRGGASWRSLIPRETQTYLQIYNSVNSLVPMKPRNGS
;
A
#
# COMPACT_ATOMS: atom_id res chain seq x y z
N MET A 1 9.43 26.32 42.77
CA MET A 1 9.40 26.91 41.41
C MET A 1 10.52 26.26 40.58
N MET A 2 10.23 25.18 39.87
CA MET A 2 11.19 24.52 38.98
C MET A 2 10.71 24.65 37.53
N LYS A 3 11.46 25.44 36.76
CA LYS A 3 11.26 25.55 35.29
C LYS A 3 11.85 24.28 34.65
N LYS A 4 11.01 23.40 34.14
CA LYS A 4 11.45 22.29 33.29
C LYS A 4 11.74 22.83 31.90
N LEU A 5 13.00 22.76 31.51
CA LEU A 5 13.50 23.05 30.16
C LEU A 5 13.12 21.85 29.26
N VAL A 6 12.17 22.06 28.37
CA VAL A 6 11.85 21.09 27.30
C VAL A 6 12.83 21.34 26.16
N VAL A 7 13.80 20.44 26.01
CA VAL A 7 14.71 20.44 24.85
C VAL A 7 13.94 19.84 23.68
N LEU A 8 13.50 20.71 22.78
CA LEU A 8 12.89 20.35 21.49
C LEU A 8 14.03 19.97 20.54
N SER A 9 14.29 18.69 20.36
CA SER A 9 15.19 18.21 19.30
C SER A 9 14.48 18.38 17.96
N LEU A 10 14.80 19.48 17.26
CA LEU A 10 14.41 19.70 15.88
C LEU A 10 15.22 18.77 14.98
N LEU A 11 14.66 17.60 14.65
CA LEU A 11 15.17 16.80 13.54
C LEU A 11 14.62 17.41 12.27
N ALA A 12 15.42 18.28 11.65
CA ALA A 12 15.14 18.79 10.30
C ALA A 12 15.33 17.63 9.31
N VAL A 13 14.27 16.88 9.04
CA VAL A 13 14.22 16.00 7.88
C VAL A 13 13.91 16.89 6.68
N THR A 14 14.96 17.26 5.94
CA THR A 14 14.80 17.81 4.58
C THR A 14 14.27 16.70 3.70
N LEU A 15 12.94 16.57 3.62
CA LEU A 15 12.30 15.74 2.61
C LEU A 15 12.46 16.44 1.26
N SER A 16 13.36 15.93 0.43
CA SER A 16 13.36 16.23 -1.00
C SER A 16 12.00 15.79 -1.54
N VAL A 17 11.24 16.74 -2.08
CA VAL A 17 9.92 16.53 -2.65
C VAL A 17 10.08 15.71 -3.94
N LEU A 18 9.94 14.38 -3.83
CA LEU A 18 9.58 13.53 -4.95
C LEU A 18 8.10 13.22 -4.82
N PRO A 19 7.32 13.24 -5.91
CA PRO A 19 5.89 12.96 -5.85
C PRO A 19 5.69 11.51 -5.36
N ALA A 20 5.21 11.35 -4.15
CA ALA A 20 4.77 10.07 -3.65
C ALA A 20 3.47 9.73 -4.37
N PHE A 21 3.54 8.79 -5.31
CA PHE A 21 2.35 8.17 -5.86
C PHE A 21 1.76 7.27 -4.77
N ALA A 22 0.62 7.66 -4.24
CA ALA A 22 -0.23 6.80 -3.41
C ALA A 22 -0.87 5.75 -4.33
N GLN A 23 -0.04 4.94 -4.97
CA GLN A 23 -0.45 3.79 -5.76
C GLN A 23 0.03 2.57 -5.02
N GLY A 24 -0.92 1.71 -4.67
CA GLY A 24 -0.65 0.36 -4.21
C GLY A 24 0.00 -0.49 -5.30
N THR A 25 1.05 0.01 -5.93
CA THR A 25 1.86 -0.75 -6.85
C THR A 25 2.83 -1.60 -6.05
N PHE A 26 2.74 -2.90 -6.23
CA PHE A 26 3.67 -3.89 -5.67
C PHE A 26 5.03 -3.75 -6.36
N TYR A 27 5.85 -2.78 -5.90
CA TYR A 27 7.27 -2.78 -6.19
C TYR A 27 8.01 -3.27 -4.94
N PRO A 28 8.96 -4.20 -5.08
CA PRO A 28 9.75 -4.65 -3.95
C PRO A 28 10.56 -3.45 -3.42
N PRO A 29 10.54 -3.17 -2.11
CA PRO A 29 11.38 -2.15 -1.53
C PRO A 29 12.86 -2.54 -1.74
N SER A 30 13.65 -1.59 -2.21
CA SER A 30 15.11 -1.71 -2.21
C SER A 30 15.60 -1.99 -0.79
N THR A 31 16.53 -2.92 -0.67
CA THR A 31 17.15 -3.34 0.59
C THR A 31 17.67 -2.12 1.36
N PRO A 32 17.28 -1.91 2.63
CA PRO A 32 17.94 -0.91 3.45
C PRO A 32 19.43 -1.31 3.64
N PRO A 33 20.35 -0.35 3.68
CA PRO A 33 21.76 -0.64 4.01
C PRO A 33 21.84 -1.33 5.38
N ALA A 34 22.73 -2.29 5.50
CA ALA A 34 22.98 -3.01 6.74
C ALA A 34 23.31 -2.03 7.88
N PRO A 35 22.86 -2.31 9.13
CA PRO A 35 23.21 -1.48 10.27
C PRO A 35 24.72 -1.45 10.42
N GLN A 36 25.32 -0.27 10.41
CA GLN A 36 26.70 -0.08 10.82
C GLN A 36 26.81 -0.36 12.32
N GLU A 37 27.64 -1.33 12.70
CA GLU A 37 28.01 -1.58 14.09
C GLU A 37 28.63 -0.33 14.70
N MET A 38 27.94 0.29 15.64
CA MET A 38 28.51 1.33 16.49
C MET A 38 29.46 0.68 17.49
N ARG A 39 30.74 0.91 17.33
CA ARG A 39 31.75 0.57 18.37
C ARG A 39 31.44 1.35 19.65
N PRO A 40 31.56 0.73 20.84
CA PRO A 40 31.34 1.42 22.11
C PRO A 40 32.38 2.50 22.33
N ARG A 41 31.94 3.73 22.58
CA ARG A 41 32.79 4.82 23.07
C ARG A 41 33.00 4.63 24.55
N THR A 42 34.24 4.43 24.94
CA THR A 42 34.68 4.44 26.34
C THR A 42 34.49 5.83 26.96
N THR A 43 33.60 5.92 27.94
CA THR A 43 33.38 7.13 28.73
C THR A 43 34.41 7.26 29.83
N LYS A 44 35.15 8.37 29.84
CA LYS A 44 36.03 8.82 30.94
C LYS A 44 35.18 9.57 31.97
N PRO A 45 35.40 9.40 33.29
CA PRO A 45 34.57 10.02 34.31
C PRO A 45 34.78 11.54 34.40
N PRO A 46 33.78 12.32 34.85
CA PRO A 46 33.84 13.77 34.89
C PRO A 46 34.67 14.27 36.08
N THR A 47 35.56 15.21 35.82
CA THR A 47 36.31 16.00 36.83
C THR A 47 35.42 17.17 37.24
N THR A 48 35.19 17.28 38.52
CA THR A 48 34.52 18.40 39.22
C THR A 48 35.35 19.67 39.12
N VAL A 49 34.78 20.78 38.63
CA VAL A 49 35.34 22.13 38.71
C VAL A 49 34.29 23.10 39.22
N SER A 50 34.63 23.82 40.31
CA SER A 50 33.81 24.83 40.97
C SER A 50 33.66 26.13 40.15
N PRO A 51 32.63 26.94 40.40
CA PRO A 51 32.32 28.14 39.57
C PRO A 51 33.13 29.37 40.02
N PRO A 52 33.56 30.24 39.09
CA PRO A 52 34.03 31.57 39.42
C PRO A 52 32.93 32.64 39.32
N SER A 53 33.09 33.64 40.20
CA SER A 53 32.26 34.83 40.40
C SER A 53 32.33 35.81 39.23
N PRO A 54 31.38 36.79 39.14
CA PRO A 54 31.19 37.66 37.97
C PRO A 54 32.16 38.85 37.96
N GLN A 55 32.78 39.09 36.82
CA GLN A 55 33.47 40.37 36.54
C GLN A 55 32.77 41.13 35.39
N THR A 56 32.44 42.35 35.70
CA THR A 56 32.04 43.46 34.77
C THR A 56 33.22 43.84 33.88
N SER A 57 33.04 43.96 32.55
CA SER A 57 33.96 44.70 31.69
C SER A 57 33.33 45.18 30.42
N THR A 58 33.33 46.48 30.32
CA THR A 58 33.37 47.48 29.23
C THR A 58 33.54 46.98 27.79
N ALA A 59 32.70 47.54 26.96
CA ALA A 59 32.67 47.43 25.50
C ALA A 59 33.91 48.02 24.79
N ARG A 60 34.38 47.33 23.75
CA ARG A 60 35.32 47.85 22.76
C ARG A 60 34.81 47.53 21.33
N PRO A 61 35.00 48.43 20.35
CA PRO A 61 34.32 48.35 19.04
C PRO A 61 35.00 47.34 18.11
N MET A 62 34.16 46.72 17.25
CA MET A 62 34.56 45.76 16.21
C MET A 62 35.19 46.47 15.00
N PRO A 63 36.20 45.87 14.35
CA PRO A 63 36.65 46.25 13.01
C PRO A 63 35.74 45.64 11.92
N GLN A 64 35.42 46.47 10.90
CA GLN A 64 34.73 46.07 9.69
C GLN A 64 35.55 45.03 8.88
N GLN A 65 34.92 43.92 8.50
CA GLN A 65 35.48 42.98 7.51
C GLN A 65 34.95 43.30 6.11
N THR A 66 35.84 43.44 5.17
CA THR A 66 35.63 43.58 3.72
C THR A 66 35.11 42.27 3.12
N PRO A 67 34.30 42.32 2.05
CA PRO A 67 33.74 41.13 1.42
C PRO A 67 34.82 40.30 0.67
N ARG A 68 34.93 39.03 0.96
CA ARG A 68 35.74 38.07 0.18
C ARG A 68 34.93 37.50 -0.93
N THR A 69 35.47 37.55 -2.15
CA THR A 69 34.99 36.90 -3.38
C THR A 69 35.08 35.36 -3.24
N PRO A 70 34.04 34.60 -3.69
CA PRO A 70 34.13 33.13 -3.65
C PRO A 70 35.04 32.58 -4.75
N PRO A 71 35.73 31.44 -4.51
CA PRO A 71 36.55 30.81 -5.52
C PRO A 71 35.72 30.08 -6.57
N ALA A 72 36.21 30.11 -7.82
CA ALA A 72 35.60 29.50 -8.99
C ALA A 72 35.54 27.95 -8.89
N SER A 73 34.43 27.38 -9.35
CA SER A 73 34.23 25.94 -9.50
C SER A 73 35.12 25.35 -10.59
N PRO A 74 35.64 24.13 -10.42
CA PRO A 74 36.42 23.47 -11.47
C PRO A 74 35.52 22.93 -12.58
N GLN A 75 35.94 23.13 -13.84
CA GLN A 75 35.32 22.57 -15.03
C GLN A 75 35.48 21.04 -15.08
N PRO A 76 34.54 20.32 -15.68
CA PRO A 76 34.67 18.88 -15.87
C PRO A 76 35.66 18.57 -17.03
N THR A 77 36.63 17.74 -16.75
CA THR A 77 37.59 17.19 -17.70
C THR A 77 36.90 16.07 -18.50
N VAL A 78 36.92 16.22 -19.82
CA VAL A 78 36.44 15.23 -20.78
C VAL A 78 37.45 14.08 -20.86
N ALA A 79 36.99 12.84 -20.65
CA ALA A 79 37.77 11.61 -20.83
C ALA A 79 37.80 11.22 -22.30
N PRO A 80 38.94 10.63 -22.81
CA PRO A 80 39.08 10.21 -24.18
C PRO A 80 38.33 8.91 -24.50
N PRO A 81 37.93 8.66 -25.76
CA PRO A 81 37.15 7.49 -26.16
C PRO A 81 37.99 6.21 -26.16
N ALA A 82 37.37 5.09 -25.72
CA ALA A 82 37.95 3.77 -25.75
C ALA A 82 37.98 3.17 -27.16
N PRO A 83 38.98 2.31 -27.48
CA PRO A 83 39.15 1.76 -28.82
C PRO A 83 38.16 0.63 -29.14
N ALA A 84 37.75 0.60 -30.40
CA ALA A 84 36.86 -0.40 -30.97
C ALA A 84 37.53 -1.80 -31.00
N THR A 85 36.80 -2.80 -30.48
CA THR A 85 37.18 -4.21 -30.60
C THR A 85 36.43 -4.89 -31.74
N THR A 86 37.15 -5.46 -32.63
CA THR A 86 36.77 -6.23 -33.82
C THR A 86 36.21 -7.60 -33.43
N LYS A 87 35.14 -8.03 -34.14
CA LYS A 87 34.59 -9.39 -34.12
C LYS A 87 35.56 -10.42 -34.69
N PRO A 88 35.62 -11.64 -34.18
CA PRO A 88 36.10 -12.77 -34.93
C PRO A 88 34.96 -13.62 -35.52
N VAL A 89 35.26 -14.09 -36.72
CA VAL A 89 34.46 -14.94 -37.59
C VAL A 89 34.50 -16.38 -37.08
N SER A 90 33.37 -17.11 -37.26
CA SER A 90 33.23 -18.56 -37.03
C SER A 90 34.02 -19.41 -38.02
N PRO A 91 34.39 -20.63 -37.67
CA PRO A 91 34.46 -21.70 -38.64
C PRO A 91 33.44 -22.82 -38.37
N VAL A 92 32.92 -23.32 -39.49
CA VAL A 92 32.08 -24.49 -39.70
C VAL A 92 32.95 -25.77 -39.70
N THR A 93 32.39 -26.85 -39.19
CA THR A 93 32.50 -28.28 -39.58
C THR A 93 32.35 -29.13 -38.33
N GLY A 94 31.34 -29.94 -38.11
CA GLY A 94 30.94 -31.12 -38.86
C GLY A 94 31.46 -32.37 -38.16
N THR A 95 30.58 -33.17 -37.51
CA THR A 95 30.61 -34.64 -37.58
C THR A 95 29.50 -35.25 -36.72
N THR A 96 28.70 -36.07 -37.39
CA THR A 96 27.60 -36.91 -36.91
C THR A 96 28.14 -38.06 -36.04
N MET A 97 27.50 -38.33 -34.88
CA MET A 97 27.51 -39.66 -34.28
C MET A 97 26.10 -40.02 -33.81
N GLN A 98 25.55 -41.06 -34.42
CA GLN A 98 24.36 -41.78 -34.00
C GLN A 98 24.66 -42.56 -32.73
N THR A 99 23.73 -42.48 -31.75
CA THR A 99 23.63 -43.44 -30.66
C THR A 99 22.18 -43.85 -30.48
N VAL A 100 22.01 -45.15 -30.32
CA VAL A 100 20.82 -46.01 -30.29
C VAL A 100 19.89 -45.68 -29.10
N PRO A 101 18.56 -45.76 -29.25
CA PRO A 101 17.60 -45.43 -28.19
C PRO A 101 17.52 -46.55 -27.15
N ARG A 102 17.67 -46.17 -25.87
CA ARG A 102 17.34 -46.98 -24.73
C ARG A 102 15.93 -46.63 -24.26
N ALA A 103 15.07 -47.63 -24.15
CA ALA A 103 13.71 -47.53 -23.64
C ALA A 103 13.72 -46.84 -22.25
N SER A 104 12.93 -45.81 -22.10
CA SER A 104 12.71 -45.13 -20.82
C SER A 104 11.25 -45.15 -20.47
N ASP A 105 11.00 -45.51 -19.24
CA ASP A 105 9.70 -45.52 -18.58
C ASP A 105 8.99 -44.19 -18.70
N THR A 106 7.80 -44.19 -19.27
CA THR A 106 6.91 -43.07 -19.38
C THR A 106 6.29 -42.75 -18.03
N VAL A 107 6.85 -41.77 -17.34
CA VAL A 107 6.12 -41.04 -16.28
C VAL A 107 5.14 -40.09 -16.98
N PRO A 108 3.85 -40.07 -16.65
CA PRO A 108 2.92 -39.18 -17.29
C PRO A 108 3.29 -37.71 -16.93
N SER A 109 3.77 -36.98 -17.93
CA SER A 109 3.99 -35.54 -17.86
C SER A 109 2.66 -34.86 -17.61
N VAL A 110 2.49 -34.28 -16.43
CA VAL A 110 1.38 -33.35 -16.16
C VAL A 110 1.49 -32.21 -17.13
N ASN A 111 0.58 -32.14 -18.11
CA ASN A 111 0.56 -31.14 -19.16
C ASN A 111 0.68 -29.73 -18.58
N ALA A 112 1.78 -29.06 -18.84
CA ALA A 112 1.87 -27.62 -18.72
C ALA A 112 0.77 -27.01 -19.58
N THR A 113 -0.11 -26.24 -18.97
CA THR A 113 -1.22 -25.53 -19.66
C THR A 113 -0.60 -24.67 -20.76
N GLN A 114 -0.78 -25.06 -22.02
CA GLN A 114 -0.29 -24.28 -23.14
C GLN A 114 -1.11 -23.00 -23.22
N THR A 115 -0.44 -21.85 -23.10
CA THR A 115 -1.03 -20.56 -23.38
C THR A 115 -1.17 -20.42 -24.89
N ILE A 116 -2.36 -20.59 -25.42
CA ILE A 116 -2.65 -20.36 -26.83
C ILE A 116 -2.96 -18.89 -27.00
N THR A 117 -2.07 -18.13 -27.66
CA THR A 117 -2.37 -16.76 -28.06
C THR A 117 -3.39 -16.80 -29.22
N VAL A 118 -4.65 -16.52 -28.90
CA VAL A 118 -5.71 -16.39 -29.92
C VAL A 118 -5.74 -14.95 -30.39
N PRO A 119 -5.67 -14.67 -31.71
CA PRO A 119 -5.80 -13.31 -32.21
C PRO A 119 -7.17 -12.73 -31.82
N SER A 120 -7.14 -11.53 -31.25
CA SER A 120 -8.31 -10.78 -30.80
C SER A 120 -9.15 -10.41 -32.04
N VAL A 121 -10.29 -11.01 -32.20
CA VAL A 121 -11.34 -10.49 -33.09
C VAL A 121 -12.06 -9.39 -32.30
N GLY A 122 -11.99 -8.15 -32.80
CA GLY A 122 -12.41 -6.94 -32.10
C GLY A 122 -13.92 -6.83 -31.86
N VAL A 123 -14.44 -7.60 -30.91
CA VAL A 123 -15.76 -7.37 -30.33
C VAL A 123 -15.59 -6.37 -29.17
N PRO A 124 -16.40 -5.27 -29.12
CA PRO A 124 -16.33 -4.33 -28.02
C PRO A 124 -16.57 -5.07 -26.70
N PHE A 125 -15.58 -5.01 -25.81
CA PHE A 125 -15.67 -5.63 -24.49
C PHE A 125 -16.58 -4.80 -23.58
N VAL A 126 -17.69 -5.35 -23.18
CA VAL A 126 -18.53 -4.82 -22.10
C VAL A 126 -18.22 -5.64 -20.83
N PRO A 127 -17.77 -5.04 -19.72
CA PRO A 127 -17.64 -5.76 -18.48
C PRO A 127 -18.98 -6.35 -18.07
N GLN A 128 -19.09 -7.67 -18.07
CA GLN A 128 -20.35 -8.32 -17.69
C GLN A 128 -20.42 -8.40 -16.17
N THR A 129 -21.35 -7.66 -15.59
CA THR A 129 -21.87 -7.94 -14.24
C THR A 129 -22.82 -9.13 -14.35
N LEU A 130 -22.83 -9.99 -13.34
CA LEU A 130 -23.79 -11.09 -13.29
C LEU A 130 -25.22 -10.52 -13.29
N ALA A 131 -26.12 -11.15 -14.05
CA ALA A 131 -27.54 -10.78 -14.05
C ALA A 131 -28.15 -10.87 -12.63
N HIS A 132 -27.62 -11.77 -11.80
CA HIS A 132 -27.98 -11.91 -10.39
C HIS A 132 -26.69 -11.97 -9.54
N PRO A 133 -26.39 -10.93 -8.75
CA PRO A 133 -25.25 -10.93 -7.85
C PRO A 133 -25.31 -12.10 -6.85
N LEU A 134 -24.16 -12.70 -6.58
CA LEU A 134 -24.08 -13.74 -5.57
C LEU A 134 -24.23 -13.13 -4.16
N ALA A 135 -24.99 -13.79 -3.28
CA ALA A 135 -25.05 -13.41 -1.88
C ALA A 135 -23.64 -13.48 -1.23
N VAL A 136 -23.33 -12.57 -0.32
CA VAL A 136 -22.02 -12.48 0.35
C VAL A 136 -21.62 -13.79 1.03
N SER A 137 -22.58 -14.48 1.67
CA SER A 137 -22.33 -15.79 2.29
C SER A 137 -21.94 -16.85 1.26
N LYS A 138 -22.56 -16.84 0.08
CA LYS A 138 -22.23 -17.75 -1.03
C LYS A 138 -20.83 -17.44 -1.57
N ILE A 139 -20.49 -16.16 -1.75
CA ILE A 139 -19.14 -15.74 -2.18
C ILE A 139 -18.11 -16.29 -1.19
N ARG A 140 -18.28 -16.08 0.11
CA ARG A 140 -17.36 -16.57 1.15
C ARG A 140 -17.21 -18.08 1.17
N ALA A 141 -18.31 -18.83 1.05
CA ALA A 141 -18.28 -20.29 0.97
C ALA A 141 -17.47 -20.76 -0.24
N ARG A 142 -17.67 -20.10 -1.41
CA ARG A 142 -16.94 -20.43 -2.63
C ARG A 142 -15.47 -20.00 -2.59
N GLN A 143 -15.14 -18.91 -1.93
CA GLN A 143 -13.75 -18.53 -1.67
C GLN A 143 -13.03 -19.59 -0.81
N THR A 144 -13.64 -20.03 0.27
CA THR A 144 -13.07 -21.10 1.13
C THR A 144 -12.84 -22.39 0.35
N GLU A 145 -13.80 -22.80 -0.49
CA GLU A 145 -13.67 -23.96 -1.35
C GLU A 145 -12.55 -23.79 -2.40
N ALA A 146 -12.50 -22.63 -3.05
CA ALA A 146 -11.48 -22.27 -4.02
C ALA A 146 -10.06 -22.31 -3.41
N GLU A 147 -9.91 -21.74 -2.22
CA GLU A 147 -8.64 -21.73 -1.50
C GLU A 147 -8.22 -23.16 -1.12
N ARG A 148 -9.15 -23.99 -0.65
CA ARG A 148 -8.89 -25.41 -0.38
C ARG A 148 -8.43 -26.16 -1.63
N LEU A 149 -9.09 -25.96 -2.78
CA LEU A 149 -8.69 -26.55 -4.06
C LEU A 149 -7.31 -26.09 -4.50
N LEU A 150 -7.01 -24.79 -4.38
CA LEU A 150 -5.70 -24.22 -4.70
C LEU A 150 -4.59 -24.81 -3.81
N LYS A 151 -4.85 -24.98 -2.53
CA LYS A 151 -3.88 -25.55 -1.55
C LYS A 151 -3.68 -27.06 -1.69
N SER A 152 -4.69 -27.80 -2.15
CA SER A 152 -4.62 -29.26 -2.24
C SER A 152 -3.86 -29.80 -3.45
N ARG A 153 -3.59 -28.96 -4.45
CA ARG A 153 -2.86 -29.37 -5.66
C ARG A 153 -1.35 -29.17 -5.50
N PRO A 154 -0.52 -29.95 -6.23
CA PRO A 154 0.90 -29.66 -6.31
C PRO A 154 1.12 -28.23 -6.85
N MET A 155 1.98 -27.45 -6.19
CA MET A 155 2.37 -26.15 -6.68
C MET A 155 3.27 -26.29 -7.91
N LEU A 156 3.12 -25.38 -8.89
CA LEU A 156 4.10 -25.24 -9.95
C LEU A 156 5.42 -24.81 -9.31
N THR A 157 6.45 -25.63 -9.45
CA THR A 157 7.77 -25.36 -8.85
C THR A 157 8.79 -25.05 -9.94
N ALA A 158 9.68 -24.12 -9.67
CA ALA A 158 10.85 -23.81 -10.51
C ALA A 158 12.01 -24.79 -10.22
N MET A 159 12.06 -25.32 -9.01
CA MET A 159 12.99 -26.32 -8.49
C MET A 159 12.27 -27.19 -7.45
N PRO A 160 12.80 -28.37 -7.05
CA PRO A 160 12.06 -29.37 -6.26
C PRO A 160 11.44 -28.93 -4.95
N ALA A 161 11.71 -27.73 -4.46
CA ALA A 161 11.14 -27.22 -3.20
C ALA A 161 10.66 -25.76 -3.25
N THR A 162 10.78 -25.08 -4.39
CA THR A 162 10.48 -23.63 -4.47
C THR A 162 9.35 -23.37 -5.45
N PRO A 163 8.25 -22.71 -5.04
CA PRO A 163 7.18 -22.31 -5.94
C PRO A 163 7.70 -21.45 -7.10
N SER A 164 7.13 -21.66 -8.30
CA SER A 164 7.45 -20.83 -9.46
C SER A 164 7.00 -19.39 -9.22
N LEU A 165 7.89 -18.43 -9.49
CA LEU A 165 7.59 -17.02 -9.45
C LEU A 165 6.93 -16.50 -10.74
N TYR A 166 6.88 -17.34 -11.78
CA TYR A 166 6.46 -16.94 -13.14
C TYR A 166 4.98 -17.17 -13.43
N PHE A 167 4.28 -17.86 -12.57
CA PHE A 167 2.87 -18.20 -12.77
C PHE A 167 2.01 -17.82 -11.56
N VAL A 168 0.78 -17.46 -11.86
CA VAL A 168 -0.29 -17.31 -10.89
C VAL A 168 -1.41 -18.29 -11.26
N THR A 169 -2.21 -18.71 -10.27
CA THR A 169 -3.38 -19.54 -10.54
C THR A 169 -4.62 -18.87 -9.97
N LEU A 170 -5.59 -18.66 -10.83
CA LEU A 170 -6.88 -18.10 -10.48
C LEU A 170 -7.93 -19.22 -10.38
N ALA A 171 -8.67 -19.25 -9.29
CA ALA A 171 -9.89 -20.03 -9.18
C ALA A 171 -11.07 -19.19 -9.68
N ALA A 172 -11.86 -19.73 -10.61
CA ALA A 172 -13.04 -19.08 -11.16
C ALA A 172 -14.25 -20.02 -11.07
N LEU A 173 -15.38 -19.51 -10.60
CA LEU A 173 -16.63 -20.23 -10.47
C LEU A 173 -17.42 -20.12 -11.78
N ASP A 174 -17.83 -21.26 -12.33
CA ASP A 174 -18.93 -21.32 -13.31
C ASP A 174 -20.27 -21.21 -12.55
N PRO A 175 -21.02 -20.12 -12.73
CA PRO A 175 -22.26 -19.92 -11.97
C PRO A 175 -23.35 -20.94 -12.32
N ASP A 176 -23.36 -21.51 -13.53
CA ASP A 176 -24.38 -22.44 -14.01
C ASP A 176 -24.15 -23.85 -13.47
N SER A 177 -22.93 -24.37 -13.60
CA SER A 177 -22.58 -25.71 -13.08
C SER A 177 -22.21 -25.69 -11.59
N SER A 178 -21.98 -24.51 -11.01
CA SER A 178 -21.42 -24.33 -9.67
C SER A 178 -20.04 -24.98 -9.47
N GLN A 179 -19.31 -25.30 -10.53
CA GLN A 179 -17.95 -25.85 -10.47
C GLN A 179 -16.90 -24.76 -10.40
N ILE A 180 -15.80 -25.04 -9.71
CA ILE A 180 -14.65 -24.15 -9.64
C ILE A 180 -13.57 -24.64 -10.60
N HIS A 181 -13.21 -23.80 -11.54
CA HIS A 181 -12.18 -24.01 -12.54
C HIS A 181 -10.89 -23.33 -12.08
N LEU A 182 -9.75 -24.02 -12.20
CA LEU A 182 -8.44 -23.44 -11.92
C LEU A 182 -7.77 -23.05 -13.24
N LEU A 183 -7.27 -21.81 -13.30
CA LEU A 183 -6.70 -21.18 -14.49
C LEU A 183 -5.27 -20.74 -14.18
N SER A 184 -4.29 -21.35 -14.83
CA SER A 184 -2.88 -20.93 -14.69
C SER A 184 -2.54 -19.95 -15.80
N VAL A 185 -1.97 -18.80 -15.43
CA VAL A 185 -1.57 -17.74 -16.35
C VAL A 185 -0.18 -17.25 -15.97
N SER A 186 0.61 -16.79 -16.96
CA SER A 186 1.92 -16.18 -16.65
C SER A 186 1.72 -14.93 -15.79
N LYS A 187 2.61 -14.72 -14.82
CA LYS A 187 2.59 -13.53 -13.96
C LYS A 187 2.75 -12.25 -14.77
N GLU A 188 3.50 -12.29 -15.86
CA GLU A 188 3.66 -11.19 -16.80
C GLU A 188 2.33 -10.79 -17.44
N THR A 189 1.59 -11.75 -18.02
CA THR A 189 0.24 -11.51 -18.58
C THR A 189 -0.71 -10.99 -17.51
N PHE A 190 -0.71 -11.62 -16.33
CA PHE A 190 -1.58 -11.23 -15.21
C PHE A 190 -1.31 -9.80 -14.70
N LEU A 191 -0.08 -9.29 -14.85
CA LEU A 191 0.32 -7.95 -14.45
C LEU A 191 0.34 -6.93 -15.61
N THR A 192 -0.16 -7.31 -16.79
CA THR A 192 -0.24 -6.40 -17.94
C THR A 192 -1.68 -5.96 -18.17
N ARG A 193 -1.97 -4.67 -17.93
CA ARG A 193 -3.31 -4.09 -18.13
C ARG A 193 -3.75 -4.27 -19.60
N GLY A 194 -4.97 -4.75 -19.78
CA GLY A 194 -5.55 -5.00 -21.10
C GLY A 194 -5.10 -6.29 -21.76
N ALA A 195 -4.16 -7.04 -21.17
CA ALA A 195 -3.74 -8.33 -21.71
C ALA A 195 -4.89 -9.34 -21.69
N GLU A 196 -4.91 -10.18 -22.73
CA GLU A 196 -5.86 -11.28 -22.88
C GLU A 196 -5.12 -12.60 -23.02
N ALA A 197 -5.65 -13.66 -22.42
CA ALA A 197 -5.12 -15.01 -22.53
C ALA A 197 -6.23 -16.02 -22.80
N GLY A 198 -6.04 -16.86 -23.81
CA GLY A 198 -6.83 -18.08 -23.99
C GLY A 198 -6.23 -19.18 -23.09
N LEU A 199 -7.05 -19.80 -22.26
CA LEU A 199 -6.62 -20.80 -21.28
C LEU A 199 -7.52 -22.02 -21.36
N ILE A 200 -6.96 -23.19 -21.02
CA ILE A 200 -7.74 -24.38 -20.73
C ILE A 200 -7.81 -24.56 -19.22
N SER A 201 -9.00 -24.60 -18.68
CA SER A 201 -9.21 -24.78 -17.24
C SER A 201 -8.81 -26.19 -16.76
N SER A 202 -8.69 -26.35 -15.44
CA SER A 202 -8.45 -27.66 -14.81
C SER A 202 -9.50 -28.72 -15.14
N LEU A 203 -10.68 -28.32 -15.61
CA LEU A 203 -11.78 -29.20 -16.02
C LEU A 203 -11.90 -29.35 -17.55
N GLY A 204 -10.88 -28.92 -18.30
CA GLY A 204 -10.82 -29.02 -19.75
C GLY A 204 -11.65 -27.95 -20.52
N THR A 205 -12.26 -26.99 -19.83
CA THR A 205 -13.07 -25.95 -20.46
C THR A 205 -12.17 -24.84 -21.00
N PRO A 206 -12.28 -24.51 -22.31
CA PRO A 206 -11.59 -23.35 -22.88
C PRO A 206 -12.25 -22.05 -22.39
N VAL A 207 -11.43 -21.14 -21.88
CA VAL A 207 -11.85 -19.83 -21.38
C VAL A 207 -10.91 -18.74 -21.83
N ARG A 208 -11.40 -17.50 -21.83
CA ARG A 208 -10.62 -16.28 -22.06
C ARG A 208 -10.54 -15.50 -20.76
N LEU A 209 -9.34 -15.07 -20.40
CA LEU A 209 -9.08 -14.17 -19.29
C LEU A 209 -8.63 -12.82 -19.85
N ARG A 210 -9.23 -11.72 -19.36
CA ARG A 210 -8.79 -10.35 -19.68
C ARG A 210 -8.44 -9.61 -18.39
N VAL A 211 -7.29 -8.96 -18.39
CA VAL A 211 -6.83 -8.12 -17.26
C VAL A 211 -7.42 -6.72 -17.39
N LEU A 212 -8.22 -6.33 -16.43
CA LEU A 212 -8.83 -4.99 -16.38
C LEU A 212 -7.93 -3.98 -15.67
N ARG A 213 -7.37 -4.40 -14.54
CA ARG A 213 -6.50 -3.59 -13.71
C ARG A 213 -5.40 -4.47 -13.13
N ALA A 214 -4.17 -4.20 -13.50
CA ALA A 214 -3.01 -4.87 -12.96
C ALA A 214 -2.55 -4.20 -11.67
N ASN A 215 -2.52 -4.96 -10.56
CA ASN A 215 -2.08 -4.48 -9.25
C ASN A 215 -1.66 -5.64 -8.33
N GLY A 216 -0.59 -6.36 -8.69
CA GLY A 216 -0.09 -7.50 -7.89
C GLY A 216 -1.17 -8.52 -7.59
N VAL A 217 -1.33 -8.90 -6.32
CA VAL A 217 -2.39 -9.83 -5.86
C VAL A 217 -3.80 -9.24 -6.08
N ASN A 218 -3.92 -7.92 -6.10
CA ASN A 218 -5.19 -7.20 -6.29
C ASN A 218 -5.47 -6.89 -7.77
N THR A 219 -5.04 -7.77 -8.69
CA THR A 219 -5.31 -7.63 -10.12
C THR A 219 -6.74 -8.03 -10.42
N ALA A 220 -7.52 -7.10 -11.00
CA ALA A 220 -8.89 -7.34 -11.42
C ALA A 220 -8.93 -7.90 -12.85
N VAL A 221 -9.68 -8.99 -13.03
CA VAL A 221 -9.84 -9.66 -14.32
C VAL A 221 -11.30 -9.99 -14.60
N THR A 222 -11.61 -10.26 -15.88
CA THR A 222 -12.82 -10.98 -16.29
C THR A 222 -12.43 -12.31 -16.91
N VAL A 223 -13.29 -13.30 -16.74
CA VAL A 223 -13.15 -14.64 -17.33
C VAL A 223 -14.46 -15.00 -17.98
N TYR A 224 -14.42 -15.51 -19.21
CA TYR A 224 -15.59 -15.95 -19.96
C TYR A 224 -15.24 -17.12 -20.87
N ASP A 225 -16.23 -17.98 -21.17
CA ASP A 225 -16.04 -19.08 -22.11
C ASP A 225 -16.18 -18.61 -23.58
N ASN A 226 -16.06 -19.54 -24.50
CA ASN A 226 -16.18 -19.25 -25.95
C ASN A 226 -17.60 -18.82 -26.36
N ALA A 227 -18.62 -19.10 -25.56
CA ALA A 227 -20.01 -18.65 -25.77
C ALA A 227 -20.25 -17.26 -25.15
N GLY A 228 -19.25 -16.65 -24.50
CA GLY A 228 -19.36 -15.36 -23.83
C GLY A 228 -20.00 -15.42 -22.45
N ARG A 229 -20.21 -16.61 -21.86
CA ARG A 229 -20.73 -16.75 -20.49
C ARG A 229 -19.63 -16.37 -19.48
N ALA A 230 -19.99 -15.51 -18.53
CA ALA A 230 -19.06 -15.04 -17.53
C ALA A 230 -18.84 -16.08 -16.43
N PHE A 231 -17.57 -16.32 -16.10
CA PHE A 231 -17.14 -16.99 -14.86
C PHE A 231 -16.90 -15.93 -13.79
N VAL A 232 -17.11 -16.30 -12.54
CA VAL A 232 -16.84 -15.42 -11.39
C VAL A 232 -15.42 -15.68 -10.87
N PRO A 233 -14.47 -14.77 -11.12
CA PRO A 233 -13.14 -14.91 -10.53
C PRO A 233 -13.25 -14.84 -9.01
N LEU A 234 -12.64 -15.78 -8.31
CA LEU A 234 -12.64 -15.86 -6.85
C LEU A 234 -11.26 -15.57 -6.29
N VAL A 235 -10.49 -16.60 -5.99
CA VAL A 235 -9.21 -16.52 -5.29
C VAL A 235 -8.06 -16.68 -6.27
N VAL A 236 -7.09 -15.77 -6.21
CA VAL A 236 -5.80 -15.94 -6.88
C VAL A 236 -4.77 -16.53 -5.90
N GLN A 237 -4.07 -17.57 -6.33
CA GLN A 237 -2.84 -18.05 -5.71
C GLN A 237 -1.67 -17.31 -6.35
N TYR A 238 -1.04 -16.42 -5.59
CA TYR A 238 -0.03 -15.49 -6.10
C TYR A 238 1.27 -15.60 -5.31
N PRO A 239 2.43 -15.88 -5.97
CA PRO A 239 3.72 -15.96 -5.29
C PRO A 239 4.22 -14.55 -4.96
N ILE A 240 4.29 -14.23 -3.67
CA ILE A 240 4.92 -13.01 -3.16
C ILE A 240 6.43 -13.21 -3.17
N GLU A 241 7.14 -12.26 -3.75
CA GLU A 241 8.60 -12.26 -3.82
C GLU A 241 9.18 -10.95 -3.29
N ARG A 242 10.42 -11.01 -2.88
CA ARG A 242 11.23 -9.84 -2.56
C ARG A 242 12.65 -10.04 -3.08
N GLY A 243 13.05 -9.19 -4.02
CA GLY A 243 14.36 -9.30 -4.69
C GLY A 243 14.52 -10.62 -5.45
N GLY A 244 13.49 -11.08 -6.16
CA GLY A 244 13.49 -12.35 -6.91
C GLY A 244 13.42 -13.60 -6.03
N VAL A 245 13.28 -13.46 -4.71
CA VAL A 245 13.20 -14.58 -3.76
C VAL A 245 11.77 -14.76 -3.27
N PHE A 246 11.23 -15.98 -3.42
CA PHE A 246 9.92 -16.36 -2.87
C PHE A 246 9.86 -16.09 -1.36
N ARG A 247 8.76 -15.54 -0.88
CA ARG A 247 8.51 -15.25 0.54
C ARG A 247 7.33 -16.04 1.09
N GLU A 248 6.19 -15.91 0.46
CA GLU A 248 4.95 -16.56 0.86
C GLU A 248 4.01 -16.70 -0.33
N MET A 249 3.06 -17.62 -0.25
CA MET A 249 1.99 -17.75 -1.22
C MET A 249 0.77 -16.97 -0.71
N ALA A 250 0.36 -15.94 -1.45
CA ALA A 250 -0.85 -15.20 -1.17
C ALA A 250 -2.07 -15.89 -1.79
N TYR A 251 -3.16 -15.90 -1.04
CA TYR A 251 -4.50 -16.26 -1.50
C TYR A 251 -5.38 -15.04 -1.33
N TYR A 252 -5.83 -14.44 -2.42
CA TYR A 252 -6.46 -13.13 -2.39
C TYR A 252 -7.57 -13.01 -3.44
N THR A 253 -8.61 -12.25 -3.12
CA THR A 253 -9.71 -11.97 -4.06
C THR A 253 -9.74 -10.48 -4.40
N SER A 254 -9.55 -10.15 -5.68
CA SER A 254 -9.69 -8.77 -6.14
C SER A 254 -11.15 -8.36 -6.28
N ALA A 255 -11.41 -7.05 -6.35
CA ALA A 255 -12.71 -6.49 -6.69
C ALA A 255 -13.00 -6.70 -8.19
N HIS A 256 -13.28 -7.95 -8.57
CA HIS A 256 -13.69 -8.31 -9.93
C HIS A 256 -15.10 -7.80 -10.21
N PRO A 257 -15.40 -7.26 -11.40
CA PRO A 257 -16.74 -6.74 -11.71
C PRO A 257 -17.88 -7.73 -11.46
N ALA A 258 -17.64 -9.02 -11.69
CA ALA A 258 -18.62 -10.08 -11.43
C ALA A 258 -18.97 -10.29 -9.94
N LEU A 259 -18.16 -9.77 -9.02
CA LEU A 259 -18.39 -9.87 -7.56
C LEU A 259 -19.07 -8.62 -6.99
N LEU A 260 -19.00 -7.47 -7.68
CA LEU A 260 -19.48 -6.21 -7.13
C LEU A 260 -21.00 -6.24 -6.94
N SER A 261 -21.44 -5.92 -5.73
CA SER A 261 -22.85 -5.80 -5.38
C SER A 261 -23.04 -4.83 -4.21
N PRO A 262 -24.21 -4.20 -4.05
CA PRO A 262 -24.51 -3.34 -2.92
C PRO A 262 -24.33 -4.04 -1.56
N ASP A 263 -24.71 -5.33 -1.48
CA ASP A 263 -24.57 -6.13 -0.26
C ASP A 263 -23.10 -6.36 0.10
N LEU A 264 -22.24 -6.59 -0.90
CA LEU A 264 -20.80 -6.75 -0.70
C LEU A 264 -20.18 -5.44 -0.21
N VAL A 265 -20.54 -4.30 -0.83
CA VAL A 265 -20.10 -2.97 -0.40
C VAL A 265 -20.50 -2.71 1.05
N LYS A 266 -21.77 -2.98 1.41
CA LYS A 266 -22.25 -2.82 2.77
C LYS A 266 -21.54 -3.72 3.76
N ALA A 267 -21.22 -4.95 3.39
CA ALA A 267 -20.43 -5.86 4.22
C ALA A 267 -19.04 -5.29 4.50
N GLY A 268 -18.39 -4.67 3.50
CA GLY A 268 -17.10 -3.99 3.66
C GLY A 268 -17.18 -2.74 4.54
N GLN A 269 -18.22 -1.93 4.39
CA GLN A 269 -18.47 -0.78 5.28
C GLN A 269 -18.62 -1.24 6.74
N ASN A 270 -19.42 -2.29 6.97
CA ASN A 270 -19.60 -2.86 8.30
C ASN A 270 -18.30 -3.42 8.87
N TYR A 271 -17.47 -4.06 8.04
CA TYR A 271 -16.16 -4.57 8.45
C TYR A 271 -15.26 -3.44 8.96
N VAL A 272 -15.04 -2.39 8.16
CA VAL A 272 -14.19 -1.24 8.55
C VAL A 272 -14.69 -0.61 9.85
N ARG A 273 -15.99 -0.35 9.93
CA ARG A 273 -16.60 0.24 11.14
C ARG A 273 -16.40 -0.64 12.39
N THR A 274 -16.69 -1.94 12.28
CA THR A 274 -16.54 -2.90 13.38
C THR A 274 -15.08 -2.98 13.85
N MET A 275 -14.13 -2.98 12.94
CA MET A 275 -12.70 -3.05 13.26
C MET A 275 -12.21 -1.78 13.96
N LEU A 276 -12.66 -0.59 13.53
CA LEU A 276 -12.36 0.67 14.20
C LEU A 276 -12.97 0.74 15.62
N ASP A 277 -14.23 0.34 15.75
CA ASP A 277 -14.90 0.32 17.07
C ASP A 277 -14.20 -0.67 18.01
N ALA A 278 -13.73 -1.81 17.51
CA ALA A 278 -12.95 -2.76 18.28
C ALA A 278 -11.58 -2.19 18.69
N ALA A 279 -10.88 -1.49 17.78
CA ALA A 279 -9.61 -0.84 18.09
C ALA A 279 -9.77 0.25 19.15
N ALA A 280 -10.78 1.11 19.00
CA ALA A 280 -11.08 2.16 19.99
C ALA A 280 -11.44 1.59 21.37
N ARG A 281 -12.19 0.47 21.42
CA ARG A 281 -12.48 -0.24 22.69
C ARG A 281 -11.20 -0.76 23.34
N ARG A 282 -10.33 -1.44 22.59
CA ARG A 282 -9.06 -1.96 23.11
C ARG A 282 -8.15 -0.86 23.62
N LEU A 283 -8.10 0.30 22.96
CA LEU A 283 -7.37 1.47 23.44
C LEU A 283 -7.95 1.98 24.77
N ARG A 284 -9.26 2.11 24.87
CA ARG A 284 -9.95 2.52 26.10
C ARG A 284 -9.68 1.56 27.27
N ASP A 285 -9.70 0.25 27.02
CA ASP A 285 -9.40 -0.78 28.01
C ASP A 285 -7.95 -0.69 28.53
N ARG A 286 -7.08 -0.03 27.76
CA ARG A 286 -5.68 0.29 28.14
C ARG A 286 -5.50 1.75 28.61
N GLY A 287 -6.59 2.43 28.92
CA GLY A 287 -6.58 3.79 29.47
C GLY A 287 -6.44 4.92 28.45
N VAL A 288 -6.54 4.63 27.14
CA VAL A 288 -6.47 5.66 26.09
C VAL A 288 -7.84 5.86 25.45
N ILE A 289 -8.42 7.04 25.66
CA ILE A 289 -9.74 7.40 25.12
C ILE A 289 -9.55 8.15 23.81
N ILE A 290 -10.16 7.63 22.73
CA ILE A 290 -10.20 8.26 21.42
C ILE A 290 -11.54 8.97 21.24
N ALA A 291 -11.52 10.23 20.84
CA ALA A 291 -12.74 11.00 20.62
C ALA A 291 -13.55 10.41 19.44
N PRO A 292 -14.89 10.28 19.57
CA PRO A 292 -15.75 9.68 18.54
C PRO A 292 -15.61 10.30 17.15
N ASN A 293 -15.48 11.62 17.09
CA ASN A 293 -15.27 12.35 15.83
C ASN A 293 -13.93 12.03 15.15
N ILE A 294 -12.88 11.66 15.92
CA ILE A 294 -11.61 11.18 15.37
C ILE A 294 -11.81 9.81 14.71
N ILE A 295 -12.56 8.91 15.36
CA ILE A 295 -12.87 7.59 14.80
C ILE A 295 -13.70 7.74 13.52
N ASP A 296 -14.60 8.72 13.44
CA ASP A 296 -15.38 9.01 12.24
C ASP A 296 -14.51 9.52 11.08
N VAL A 297 -13.48 10.31 11.36
CA VAL A 297 -12.49 10.71 10.34
C VAL A 297 -11.67 9.49 9.91
N ALA A 298 -11.17 8.67 10.86
CA ALA A 298 -10.39 7.47 10.57
C ALA A 298 -11.14 6.47 9.67
N GLU A 299 -12.47 6.33 9.86
CA GLU A 299 -13.33 5.48 9.01
C GLU A 299 -13.27 5.90 7.54
N ARG A 300 -13.26 7.19 7.27
CA ARG A 300 -13.10 7.74 5.91
C ARG A 300 -11.70 7.57 5.38
N LEU A 301 -10.69 7.78 6.24
CA LEU A 301 -9.29 7.66 5.84
C LEU A 301 -8.93 6.23 5.41
N CYS A 302 -9.56 5.19 5.98
CA CYS A 302 -9.39 3.81 5.50
C CYS A 302 -9.77 3.61 4.02
N ILE A 303 -10.56 4.52 3.43
CA ILE A 303 -10.89 4.52 2.01
C ILE A 303 -9.95 5.44 1.23
N VAL A 304 -9.67 6.62 1.79
CA VAL A 304 -8.81 7.64 1.16
C VAL A 304 -7.42 7.07 0.89
N GLU A 305 -6.83 6.35 1.86
CA GLU A 305 -5.50 5.74 1.77
C GLU A 305 -5.34 4.72 0.63
N HIS A 306 -6.44 4.16 0.13
CA HIS A 306 -6.45 3.17 -0.94
C HIS A 306 -7.07 3.67 -2.23
N THR A 307 -7.37 4.96 -2.29
CA THR A 307 -7.91 5.60 -3.48
C THR A 307 -6.78 6.02 -4.40
N ASP A 308 -6.69 5.36 -5.56
CA ASP A 308 -5.75 5.73 -6.61
C ASP A 308 -6.07 7.12 -7.16
N HIS A 309 -5.10 8.03 -7.14
CA HIS A 309 -5.29 9.43 -7.52
C HIS A 309 -5.60 9.61 -9.02
N ASP A 310 -5.06 8.77 -9.90
CA ASP A 310 -5.33 8.85 -11.33
C ASP A 310 -6.73 8.31 -11.63
N ARG A 311 -7.10 7.19 -11.03
CA ARG A 311 -8.46 6.65 -11.11
C ARG A 311 -9.51 7.62 -10.53
N PHE A 312 -9.20 8.27 -9.42
CA PHE A 312 -10.07 9.28 -8.81
C PHE A 312 -10.37 10.46 -9.75
N ARG A 313 -9.40 10.82 -10.62
CA ARG A 313 -9.56 11.88 -11.62
C ARG A 313 -10.29 11.43 -12.90
N THR A 314 -10.18 10.16 -13.24
CA THR A 314 -10.60 9.63 -14.55
C THR A 314 -11.79 8.67 -14.51
N GLU A 315 -12.09 8.10 -13.35
CA GLU A 315 -13.17 7.09 -13.20
C GLU A 315 -14.31 7.60 -12.32
N GLY A 316 -15.40 6.84 -12.25
CA GLY A 316 -16.54 7.10 -11.36
C GLY A 316 -16.14 6.92 -9.89
N ARG A 317 -16.19 7.98 -9.10
CA ARG A 317 -15.75 8.00 -7.69
C ARG A 317 -16.50 6.99 -6.83
N SER A 318 -17.85 6.89 -7.00
CA SER A 318 -18.63 5.91 -6.25
C SER A 318 -18.19 4.49 -6.54
N THR A 319 -18.00 4.13 -7.82
CA THR A 319 -17.50 2.80 -8.21
C THR A 319 -16.14 2.49 -7.61
N LEU A 320 -15.25 3.49 -7.57
CA LEU A 320 -13.92 3.33 -6.98
C LEU A 320 -14.00 3.05 -5.47
N PHE A 321 -14.86 3.76 -4.74
CA PHE A 321 -15.09 3.52 -3.32
C PHE A 321 -15.79 2.17 -3.06
N ASP A 322 -16.73 1.78 -3.91
CA ASP A 322 -17.41 0.48 -3.85
C ASP A 322 -16.43 -0.68 -4.05
N GLU A 323 -15.47 -0.55 -4.96
CA GLU A 323 -14.40 -1.54 -5.13
C GLU A 323 -13.56 -1.67 -3.84
N ILE A 324 -13.18 -0.55 -3.20
CA ILE A 324 -12.38 -0.56 -1.97
C ILE A 324 -13.15 -1.25 -0.83
N TYR A 325 -14.43 -0.93 -0.64
CA TYR A 325 -15.25 -1.61 0.34
C TYR A 325 -15.43 -3.10 0.04
N SER A 326 -15.61 -3.44 -1.24
CA SER A 326 -15.72 -4.85 -1.66
C SER A 326 -14.45 -5.63 -1.31
N LEU A 327 -13.25 -5.04 -1.45
CA LEU A 327 -12.01 -5.67 -1.02
C LEU A 327 -11.99 -5.97 0.47
N TYR A 328 -12.48 -5.05 1.32
CA TYR A 328 -12.61 -5.30 2.76
C TYR A 328 -13.55 -6.44 3.08
N ALA A 329 -14.66 -6.59 2.35
CA ALA A 329 -15.58 -7.70 2.52
C ALA A 329 -15.03 -9.04 2.02
N LEU A 330 -14.24 -9.02 0.92
CA LEU A 330 -13.72 -10.22 0.27
C LEU A 330 -12.51 -10.82 0.99
N ASN A 331 -11.66 -9.97 1.60
CA ASN A 331 -10.39 -10.42 2.18
C ASN A 331 -10.30 -10.20 3.69
N GLU A 332 -11.21 -9.45 4.31
CA GLU A 332 -11.24 -9.17 5.75
C GLU A 332 -9.85 -8.81 6.30
N LEU A 333 -9.30 -9.61 7.23
CA LEU A 333 -8.00 -9.38 7.87
C LEU A 333 -6.80 -9.38 6.90
N ASP A 334 -6.94 -9.96 5.71
CA ASP A 334 -5.89 -9.98 4.71
C ASP A 334 -6.01 -8.82 3.69
N THR A 335 -7.05 -7.97 3.80
CA THR A 335 -7.20 -6.80 2.93
C THR A 335 -6.00 -5.86 3.12
N TYR A 336 -5.38 -5.49 2.00
CA TYR A 336 -4.17 -4.65 1.97
C TYR A 336 -2.95 -5.17 2.73
N ARG A 337 -2.95 -6.46 3.13
CA ARG A 337 -1.84 -7.12 3.81
C ARG A 337 -0.50 -6.97 3.07
N TYR A 338 -0.56 -6.91 1.74
CA TYR A 338 0.61 -6.81 0.84
C TYR A 338 0.80 -5.40 0.28
N SER A 339 -0.02 -4.43 0.69
CA SER A 339 0.09 -3.05 0.22
C SER A 339 1.24 -2.35 0.93
N VAL A 340 2.20 -1.88 0.13
CA VAL A 340 3.35 -1.10 0.61
C VAL A 340 3.59 0.04 -0.38
N SER A 341 3.62 1.29 0.09
CA SER A 341 3.94 2.45 -0.74
C SER A 341 5.45 2.56 -1.00
N PHE A 342 5.85 3.43 -1.92
CA PHE A 342 7.26 3.75 -2.15
C PHE A 342 7.96 4.26 -0.88
N ALA A 343 7.28 5.03 -0.03
CA ALA A 343 7.79 5.51 1.24
C ALA A 343 7.81 4.43 2.35
N GLY A 344 7.43 3.19 2.03
CA GLY A 344 7.35 2.09 2.98
C GLY A 344 6.11 2.12 3.88
N ALA A 345 5.13 2.98 3.58
CA ALA A 345 3.85 2.97 4.30
C ALA A 345 3.12 1.66 4.04
N GLY A 346 2.50 1.07 5.05
CA GLY A 346 2.00 -0.30 4.98
C GLY A 346 0.56 -0.51 5.45
N GLY A 347 -0.04 -1.58 4.93
CA GLY A 347 -1.33 -2.10 5.37
C GLY A 347 -2.52 -1.19 5.08
N MET A 348 -3.61 -1.42 5.81
CA MET A 348 -4.87 -0.71 5.58
C MET A 348 -4.84 0.79 5.96
N VAL A 349 -3.89 1.21 6.78
CA VAL A 349 -3.78 2.60 7.29
C VAL A 349 -2.66 3.39 6.64
N GLN A 350 -1.86 2.78 5.78
CA GLN A 350 -0.72 3.38 5.07
C GLN A 350 0.19 4.23 5.97
N MET A 351 0.43 3.75 7.20
CA MET A 351 1.33 4.41 8.13
C MET A 351 2.79 4.09 7.79
N ILE A 352 3.67 5.10 7.88
CA ILE A 352 5.12 4.93 7.66
C ILE A 352 5.83 4.40 8.92
N PRO A 353 6.96 3.68 8.78
CA PRO A 353 7.68 3.09 9.92
C PRO A 353 8.05 4.07 11.02
N ALA A 354 8.49 5.29 10.65
CA ALA A 354 8.91 6.32 11.62
C ALA A 354 7.73 6.79 12.50
N THR A 355 6.56 7.04 11.90
CA THR A 355 5.34 7.41 12.64
C THR A 355 4.91 6.28 13.57
N TYR A 356 4.92 5.03 13.08
CA TYR A 356 4.58 3.87 13.91
C TYR A 356 5.50 3.71 15.12
N GLN A 357 6.81 3.89 14.92
CA GLN A 357 7.78 3.82 16.00
C GLN A 357 7.57 4.96 17.02
N MET A 358 7.24 6.16 16.55
CA MET A 358 6.93 7.30 17.42
C MET A 358 5.72 6.99 18.31
N GLU A 359 4.63 6.44 17.74
CA GLU A 359 3.44 6.06 18.52
C GLU A 359 3.72 4.97 19.55
N ARG A 360 4.55 3.98 19.19
CA ARG A 360 5.01 2.97 20.15
C ARG A 360 5.79 3.56 21.32
N GLN A 361 6.60 4.60 21.08
CA GLN A 361 7.38 5.27 22.12
C GLN A 361 6.51 6.19 23.00
N ARG A 362 5.49 6.83 22.41
CA ARG A 362 4.55 7.70 23.15
C ARG A 362 3.59 6.90 24.02
N HIS A 363 3.19 5.73 23.54
CA HIS A 363 2.16 4.87 24.15
C HIS A 363 2.69 3.46 24.49
N PRO A 364 3.76 3.31 25.31
CA PRO A 364 4.35 2.00 25.57
C PRO A 364 3.38 1.03 26.26
N GLY A 365 2.43 1.56 27.04
CA GLY A 365 1.39 0.77 27.73
C GLY A 365 0.32 0.17 26.81
N VAL A 366 0.21 0.63 25.58
CA VAL A 366 -0.74 0.08 24.59
C VAL A 366 -0.27 -1.27 24.05
N GLY A 367 1.05 -1.52 23.99
CA GLY A 367 1.60 -2.79 23.55
C GLY A 367 1.45 -3.02 22.03
N LEU A 368 1.62 -1.97 21.21
CA LEU A 368 1.69 -2.10 19.76
C LEU A 368 2.84 -3.06 19.38
N ASN A 369 2.62 -3.85 18.32
CA ASN A 369 3.58 -4.85 17.85
C ASN A 369 4.98 -4.24 17.63
N PRO A 370 6.06 -4.83 18.15
CA PRO A 370 7.42 -4.31 17.95
C PRO A 370 7.89 -4.38 16.50
N ASP A 371 7.42 -5.36 15.73
CA ASP A 371 7.69 -5.46 14.29
C ASP A 371 6.67 -4.65 13.50
N PHE A 372 7.16 -3.71 12.70
CA PHE A 372 6.32 -2.83 11.89
C PHE A 372 5.48 -3.59 10.87
N VAL A 373 6.09 -4.56 10.17
CA VAL A 373 5.41 -5.29 9.09
C VAL A 373 4.30 -6.16 9.67
N ALA A 374 4.59 -6.89 10.74
CA ALA A 374 3.58 -7.69 11.45
C ALA A 374 2.48 -6.79 12.05
N GLY A 375 2.84 -5.62 12.58
CA GLY A 375 1.91 -4.65 13.12
C GLY A 375 0.95 -4.10 12.06
N MET A 376 1.45 -3.73 10.88
CA MET A 376 0.64 -3.20 9.78
C MET A 376 -0.19 -4.29 9.07
N ARG A 377 0.25 -5.54 9.09
CA ARG A 377 -0.52 -6.69 8.60
C ARG A 377 -1.66 -7.10 9.53
N ASN A 378 -1.65 -6.66 10.77
CA ASN A 378 -2.72 -6.88 11.74
C ASN A 378 -3.62 -5.64 11.80
N HIS A 379 -4.83 -5.72 11.24
CA HIS A 379 -5.77 -4.60 11.17
C HIS A 379 -6.08 -3.99 12.54
N GLY A 380 -6.20 -4.82 13.59
CA GLY A 380 -6.42 -4.33 14.94
C GLY A 380 -5.30 -3.44 15.42
N ASN A 381 -4.05 -3.91 15.28
CA ASN A 381 -2.87 -3.15 15.66
C ASN A 381 -2.65 -1.90 14.79
N ALA A 382 -2.87 -2.03 13.46
CA ALA A 382 -2.73 -0.91 12.53
C ALA A 382 -3.73 0.22 12.85
N LEU A 383 -4.99 -0.13 13.14
CA LEU A 383 -6.02 0.83 13.52
C LEU A 383 -5.78 1.44 14.92
N GLU A 384 -5.27 0.68 15.88
CA GLU A 384 -4.83 1.24 17.17
C GLU A 384 -3.74 2.30 16.95
N ALA A 385 -2.73 2.01 16.14
CA ALA A 385 -1.66 2.97 15.83
C ALA A 385 -2.20 4.22 15.10
N MET A 386 -3.11 4.04 14.13
CA MET A 386 -3.77 5.14 13.42
C MET A 386 -4.54 6.05 14.38
N LEU A 387 -5.36 5.47 15.25
CA LEU A 387 -6.19 6.22 16.18
C LEU A 387 -5.35 6.98 17.22
N LEU A 388 -4.25 6.40 17.71
CA LEU A 388 -3.29 7.06 18.58
C LEU A 388 -2.67 8.28 17.88
N TYR A 389 -2.13 8.08 16.68
CA TYR A 389 -1.51 9.16 15.92
C TYR A 389 -2.50 10.29 15.62
N MET A 390 -3.74 9.97 15.27
CA MET A 390 -4.76 10.98 14.99
C MET A 390 -5.18 11.74 16.26
N GLN A 391 -5.30 11.06 17.40
CA GLN A 391 -5.62 11.69 18.68
C GLN A 391 -4.48 12.62 19.13
N ASP A 392 -3.23 12.16 19.07
CA ASP A 392 -2.06 12.96 19.42
C ASP A 392 -1.90 14.16 18.49
N THR A 393 -2.05 13.93 17.17
CA THR A 393 -2.03 15.01 16.18
C THR A 393 -3.08 16.08 16.48
N TRP A 394 -4.29 15.67 16.83
CA TRP A 394 -5.33 16.62 17.21
C TRP A 394 -5.02 17.36 18.51
N ASN A 395 -4.55 16.65 19.52
CA ASN A 395 -4.15 17.26 20.78
C ASN A 395 -3.08 18.34 20.59
N ASP A 396 -2.07 18.07 19.74
CA ASP A 396 -1.02 19.03 19.42
C ASP A 396 -1.57 20.24 18.62
N MET A 397 -2.46 20.02 17.66
CA MET A 397 -3.09 21.08 16.86
C MET A 397 -4.03 21.97 17.66
N ALA A 398 -4.74 21.42 18.65
CA ALA A 398 -5.72 22.17 19.44
C ALA A 398 -5.12 23.32 20.25
N PHE A 399 -3.82 23.32 20.48
CA PHE A 399 -3.11 24.43 21.14
C PHE A 399 -2.65 25.53 20.18
N ASN A 400 -2.85 25.38 18.88
CA ASN A 400 -2.41 26.36 17.88
C ASN A 400 -3.48 27.42 17.66
N ALA A 401 -3.16 28.70 17.91
CA ALA A 401 -4.10 29.82 17.78
C ALA A 401 -4.65 29.95 16.36
N ASP A 402 -3.79 29.84 15.32
CA ASP A 402 -4.23 29.95 13.93
C ASP A 402 -5.24 28.84 13.56
N ILE A 403 -5.08 27.63 14.13
CA ILE A 403 -6.02 26.51 13.96
C ILE A 403 -7.37 26.84 14.64
N ASN A 404 -7.34 27.33 15.88
CA ASN A 404 -8.55 27.69 16.62
C ASN A 404 -9.34 28.83 15.97
N ASP A 405 -8.62 29.84 15.48
CA ASP A 405 -9.22 30.95 14.71
C ASP A 405 -9.87 30.43 13.43
N ALA A 406 -9.21 29.54 12.70
CA ALA A 406 -9.75 28.95 11.47
C ALA A 406 -11.01 28.12 11.70
N LEU A 407 -11.10 27.39 12.82
CA LEU A 407 -12.28 26.64 13.21
C LEU A 407 -13.44 27.59 13.59
N THR A 408 -13.15 28.61 14.39
CA THR A 408 -14.13 29.61 14.86
C THR A 408 -14.71 30.39 13.68
N THR A 409 -13.86 30.81 12.75
CA THR A 409 -14.24 31.56 11.55
C THR A 409 -14.74 30.68 10.41
N LYS A 410 -14.77 29.36 10.60
CA LYS A 410 -15.18 28.35 9.60
C LYS A 410 -14.33 28.34 8.32
N ILE A 411 -13.12 28.88 8.37
CA ILE A 411 -12.12 28.80 7.28
C ILE A 411 -11.66 27.36 7.07
N ALA A 412 -11.59 26.58 8.16
CA ALA A 412 -11.29 25.16 8.13
C ALA A 412 -12.27 24.38 9.02
N THR A 413 -12.39 23.09 8.78
CA THR A 413 -13.18 22.19 9.63
C THR A 413 -12.27 21.21 10.36
N PHE A 414 -12.71 20.70 11.52
CA PHE A 414 -12.00 19.67 12.26
C PHE A 414 -11.61 18.47 11.40
N PRO A 415 -12.53 17.87 10.60
CA PRO A 415 -12.19 16.71 9.79
C PRO A 415 -11.14 16.99 8.70
N GLU A 416 -11.21 18.17 8.06
CA GLU A 416 -10.24 18.55 7.03
C GLU A 416 -8.84 18.74 7.62
N LEU A 417 -8.74 19.41 8.78
CA LEU A 417 -7.45 19.61 9.45
C LEU A 417 -6.82 18.29 9.87
N LEU A 418 -7.63 17.40 10.43
CA LEU A 418 -7.16 16.09 10.88
C LEU A 418 -6.74 15.21 9.68
N ALA A 419 -7.52 15.21 8.59
CA ALA A 419 -7.18 14.49 7.37
C ALA A 419 -5.90 15.06 6.70
N ALA A 420 -5.77 16.39 6.62
CA ALA A 420 -4.56 17.02 6.10
C ALA A 420 -3.33 16.72 6.99
N GLY A 421 -3.52 16.72 8.31
CA GLY A 421 -2.46 16.38 9.27
C GLY A 421 -2.01 14.91 9.20
N TYR A 422 -2.93 14.00 8.90
CA TYR A 422 -2.61 12.59 8.71
C TYR A 422 -1.72 12.34 7.48
N ASN A 423 -2.07 12.98 6.36
CA ASN A 423 -1.34 12.81 5.10
C ASN A 423 -0.04 13.62 5.03
N SER A 424 0.06 14.74 5.77
CA SER A 424 1.23 15.64 5.69
C SER A 424 1.73 16.03 7.09
N ASN A 425 2.62 17.03 7.15
CA ASN A 425 3.14 17.50 8.44
C ASN A 425 2.11 18.40 9.15
N PRO A 426 1.43 17.92 10.23
CA PRO A 426 0.40 18.68 10.94
C PRO A 426 0.93 19.97 11.58
N ALA A 427 2.21 20.03 11.98
CA ALA A 427 2.81 21.21 12.59
C ALA A 427 2.88 22.42 11.63
N ARG A 428 2.77 22.20 10.32
CA ARG A 428 2.76 23.28 9.32
C ARG A 428 1.37 23.83 9.01
N LEU A 429 0.30 23.19 9.42
CA LEU A 429 -1.07 23.60 9.06
C LEU A 429 -1.40 24.99 9.57
N GLY A 430 -1.07 25.34 10.81
CA GLY A 430 -1.23 26.71 11.33
C GLY A 430 -0.53 27.76 10.49
N LEU A 431 0.70 27.47 10.01
CA LEU A 431 1.42 28.39 9.13
C LEU A 431 0.73 28.58 7.78
N TYR A 432 0.19 27.52 7.17
CA TYR A 432 -0.55 27.62 5.91
C TYR A 432 -1.84 28.42 6.09
N ILE A 433 -2.55 28.22 7.20
CA ILE A 433 -3.76 28.97 7.55
C ILE A 433 -3.44 30.44 7.74
N ARG A 434 -2.44 30.79 8.54
CA ARG A 434 -2.02 32.18 8.78
C ARG A 434 -1.64 32.90 7.48
N ARG A 435 -0.96 32.22 6.56
CA ARG A 435 -0.52 32.80 5.28
C ARG A 435 -1.63 32.88 4.24
N GLY A 436 -2.51 31.91 4.19
CA GLY A 436 -3.49 31.74 3.12
C GLY A 436 -4.93 32.16 3.50
N GLY A 437 -5.24 32.31 4.80
CA GLY A 437 -6.60 32.53 5.24
C GLY A 437 -7.55 31.51 4.63
N ALA A 438 -8.63 31.94 4.00
CA ALA A 438 -9.60 31.07 3.33
C ALA A 438 -8.99 30.21 2.20
N SER A 439 -7.86 30.65 1.64
CA SER A 439 -7.14 29.94 0.56
C SER A 439 -6.04 29.00 1.06
N TRP A 440 -5.95 28.69 2.36
CA TRP A 440 -4.89 27.86 2.95
C TRP A 440 -4.70 26.50 2.24
N ARG A 441 -5.80 25.94 1.70
CA ARG A 441 -5.79 24.65 0.99
C ARG A 441 -4.93 24.68 -0.28
N SER A 442 -4.71 25.85 -0.88
CA SER A 442 -3.83 25.99 -2.05
C SER A 442 -2.34 26.01 -1.68
N LEU A 443 -2.01 26.22 -0.40
CA LEU A 443 -0.62 26.31 0.10
C LEU A 443 -0.09 24.98 0.63
N ILE A 444 -0.96 24.03 0.95
CA ILE A 444 -0.52 22.68 1.35
C ILE A 444 0.04 21.89 0.14
N PRO A 445 0.82 20.82 0.36
CA PRO A 445 1.34 19.99 -0.73
C PRO A 445 0.25 19.53 -1.69
N ARG A 446 0.54 19.45 -2.99
CA ARG A 446 -0.44 19.04 -4.01
C ARG A 446 -1.05 17.67 -3.74
N GLU A 447 -0.26 16.75 -3.22
CA GLU A 447 -0.73 15.44 -2.80
C GLU A 447 -1.80 15.59 -1.71
N THR A 448 -1.55 16.39 -0.69
CA THR A 448 -2.51 16.64 0.39
C THR A 448 -3.76 17.38 -0.12
N GLN A 449 -3.64 18.24 -1.13
CA GLN A 449 -4.81 18.86 -1.79
C GLN A 449 -5.70 17.79 -2.43
N THR A 450 -5.10 16.85 -3.18
CA THR A 450 -5.83 15.72 -3.79
C THR A 450 -6.43 14.81 -2.71
N TYR A 451 -5.68 14.53 -1.65
CA TYR A 451 -6.13 13.76 -0.50
C TYR A 451 -7.40 14.34 0.14
N LEU A 452 -7.44 15.67 0.35
CA LEU A 452 -8.63 16.35 0.85
C LEU A 452 -9.81 16.31 -0.14
N GLN A 453 -9.55 16.36 -1.45
CA GLN A 453 -10.61 16.20 -2.46
C GLN A 453 -11.21 14.79 -2.40
N ILE A 454 -10.37 13.77 -2.23
CA ILE A 454 -10.83 12.38 -2.04
C ILE A 454 -11.63 12.27 -0.75
N TYR A 455 -11.10 12.79 0.37
CA TYR A 455 -11.79 12.81 1.66
C TYR A 455 -13.18 13.42 1.57
N ASN A 456 -13.30 14.60 0.96
CA ASN A 456 -14.57 15.29 0.78
C ASN A 456 -15.52 14.51 -0.13
N SER A 457 -14.99 13.82 -1.14
CA SER A 457 -15.79 12.95 -2.01
C SER A 457 -16.30 11.71 -1.26
N VAL A 458 -15.47 11.06 -0.45
CA VAL A 458 -15.91 9.96 0.42
C VAL A 458 -16.99 10.44 1.38
N ASN A 459 -16.78 11.60 2.03
CA ASN A 459 -17.74 12.16 2.99
C ASN A 459 -19.10 12.48 2.35
N SER A 460 -19.13 12.90 1.08
CA SER A 460 -20.37 13.27 0.38
C SER A 460 -21.07 12.10 -0.30
N LEU A 461 -20.33 11.09 -0.79
CA LEU A 461 -20.86 10.00 -1.59
C LEU A 461 -21.13 8.72 -0.80
N VAL A 462 -20.43 8.54 0.34
CA VAL A 462 -20.57 7.34 1.17
C VAL A 462 -21.33 7.71 2.44
N PRO A 463 -22.58 7.23 2.60
CA PRO A 463 -23.34 7.49 3.81
C PRO A 463 -22.72 6.75 5.01
N MET A 464 -22.20 7.51 5.95
CA MET A 464 -21.64 7.01 7.21
C MET A 464 -22.40 7.63 8.39
N LYS A 465 -22.91 6.79 9.28
CA LYS A 465 -23.58 7.26 10.47
C LYS A 465 -22.56 7.77 11.49
N PRO A 466 -22.61 9.04 11.94
CA PRO A 466 -21.70 9.54 12.97
C PRO A 466 -21.79 8.72 14.25
N ARG A 467 -20.66 8.59 14.95
CA ARG A 467 -20.63 8.03 16.31
C ARG A 467 -21.13 9.11 17.26
N ASN A 468 -22.10 8.77 18.07
CA ASN A 468 -22.59 9.69 19.08
C ASN A 468 -21.45 9.95 20.08
N GLY A 469 -21.03 11.22 20.18
CA GLY A 469 -20.28 11.68 21.33
C GLY A 469 -21.22 11.57 22.53
N SER A 470 -20.87 10.77 23.49
CA SER A 470 -21.49 10.74 24.80
C SER A 470 -21.13 12.01 25.56
#